data_6c732c56366a198ba705cbfdca28f358
#
_entry.id   6c732c56366a198ba705cbfdca28f358
#
_cell.length_a   1.000
_cell.length_b   1.000
_cell.length_c   1.000
_cell.angle_alpha   90.00
_cell.angle_beta   90.00
_cell.angle_gamma   90.00
#
_symmetry.space_group_name_H-M   'P 1'
#
loop_
_entity.id
_entity.type
_entity.pdbx_description
1 polymer ?
#
loop_
_entity_poly.entity_id
_entity_poly.type
_entity_poly.pdbx_seq_one_letter_code
_entity_poly.pdbx_strand_id
1 'polypeptide(L)'
;MAQPQPEKRTTRRFSLDLPISLKFLDNGRQEFGGRTRDVSSHGVFMFLDTEIKSGALIEFVMILPPEITLSDPIRVRCTGRVLRVDKSDQEQGVAVAIDKYDFVSEE
;
A
#
# COMPACT_ATOMS: atom_id res chain seq x y z
N MET A 1 13.12 -33.09 -7.08
CA MET A 1 12.93 -32.46 -6.75
C MET A 1 12.40 -31.55 -7.09
N ALA A 2 11.94 -31.26 -7.08
CA ALA A 2 11.37 -30.47 -7.45
C ALA A 2 11.41 -29.39 -6.94
N GLN A 3 11.49 -28.69 -7.18
CA GLN A 3 11.56 -27.68 -6.78
C GLN A 3 10.58 -27.00 -7.05
N PRO A 4 10.21 -26.58 -6.61
CA PRO A 4 9.23 -25.93 -6.66
C PRO A 4 9.19 -24.94 -7.47
N GLN A 5 8.80 -24.44 -7.85
CA GLN A 5 8.70 -23.59 -8.49
C GLN A 5 8.54 -22.85 -8.45
N PRO A 6 8.60 -22.61 -8.69
CA PRO A 6 8.74 -21.57 -8.51
C PRO A 6 7.84 -20.75 -8.71
N GLU A 7 7.62 -20.25 -8.10
CA GLU A 7 6.92 -19.31 -8.13
C GLU A 7 7.37 -18.36 -9.01
N LYS A 8 6.66 -17.82 -9.79
CA LYS A 8 7.07 -16.87 -10.60
C LYS A 8 7.24 -15.64 -9.93
N ARG A 9 6.57 -15.37 -8.85
CA ARG A 9 6.77 -14.20 -8.17
C ARG A 9 7.69 -14.38 -7.11
N THR A 10 8.58 -13.50 -6.87
CA THR A 10 9.51 -13.59 -5.81
C THR A 10 9.02 -12.85 -4.61
N THR A 11 7.88 -12.16 -4.68
CA THR A 11 7.39 -11.39 -3.58
C THR A 11 6.24 -12.06 -2.92
N ARG A 12 6.18 -12.02 -1.62
CA ARG A 12 5.09 -12.56 -0.90
C ARG A 12 4.08 -11.50 -0.65
N ARG A 13 2.81 -11.87 -0.65
CA ARG A 13 1.75 -10.95 -0.34
C ARG A 13 1.16 -11.34 0.97
N PHE A 14 0.92 -10.35 1.80
CA PHE A 14 0.34 -10.57 3.11
C PHE A 14 -1.03 -9.92 3.16
N SER A 15 -2.01 -10.63 3.65
CA SER A 15 -3.33 -10.07 3.86
C SER A 15 -3.29 -9.24 5.10
N LEU A 16 -3.22 -7.95 4.94
CA LEU A 16 -3.11 -7.04 6.05
C LEU A 16 -4.08 -5.90 5.87
N ASP A 17 -4.91 -5.68 6.88
CA ASP A 17 -5.87 -4.60 6.87
C ASP A 17 -5.31 -3.49 7.74
N LEU A 18 -4.55 -2.60 7.14
CA LEU A 18 -3.88 -1.54 7.87
C LEU A 18 -4.43 -0.19 7.47
N PRO A 19 -4.58 0.72 8.42
CA PRO A 19 -4.99 2.07 8.03
C PRO A 19 -3.86 2.77 7.30
N ILE A 20 -4.20 3.57 6.34
CA ILE A 20 -3.21 4.35 5.60
C ILE A 20 -3.69 5.78 5.46
N SER A 21 -2.72 6.64 5.22
CA SER A 21 -2.97 8.04 4.93
C SER A 21 -2.29 8.31 3.60
N LEU A 22 -3.00 8.88 2.67
CA LEU A 22 -2.55 9.00 1.29
C LEU A 22 -2.63 10.44 0.81
N LYS A 23 -1.66 10.86 0.01
CA LYS A 23 -1.67 12.16 -0.65
C LYS A 23 -1.29 11.98 -2.09
N PHE A 24 -1.78 12.86 -2.95
CA PHE A 24 -1.35 12.89 -4.33
C PHE A 24 -0.05 13.68 -4.41
N LEU A 25 0.90 13.20 -5.19
CA LEU A 25 2.18 13.85 -5.25
C LEU A 25 2.12 15.22 -5.93
N ASP A 26 1.23 15.40 -6.88
CA ASP A 26 1.17 16.66 -7.56
C ASP A 26 0.32 17.67 -6.79
N ASN A 27 -0.35 17.26 -5.74
CA ASN A 27 -1.11 18.18 -4.96
C ASN A 27 -1.14 17.64 -3.54
N GLY A 28 -0.07 17.74 -2.87
CA GLY A 28 0.15 17.05 -1.62
C GLY A 28 -0.39 17.68 -0.39
N ARG A 29 -1.32 18.62 -0.50
CA ARG A 29 -1.82 19.23 0.64
C ARG A 29 -2.85 18.47 1.36
N GLN A 30 -3.68 17.71 0.69
CA GLN A 30 -4.79 17.04 1.28
C GLN A 30 -4.52 15.59 1.49
N GLU A 31 -4.87 15.08 2.65
CA GLU A 31 -4.69 13.68 2.95
C GLU A 31 -6.01 12.96 2.92
N PHE A 32 -5.99 11.72 2.47
CA PHE A 32 -7.18 10.90 2.40
C PHE A 32 -6.91 9.62 3.15
N GLY A 33 -7.91 9.11 3.83
CA GLY A 33 -7.77 7.88 4.57
C GLY A 33 -8.15 6.69 3.74
N GLY A 34 -7.63 5.55 4.09
CA GLY A 34 -8.00 4.30 3.46
C GLY A 34 -7.46 3.16 4.27
N ARG A 35 -7.53 1.98 3.71
CA ARG A 35 -6.96 0.83 4.38
C ARG A 35 -6.49 -0.17 3.36
N THR A 36 -5.55 -1.00 3.74
CA THR A 36 -5.00 -1.98 2.83
C THR A 36 -5.81 -3.25 2.87
N ARG A 37 -5.75 -4.03 1.81
CA ARG A 37 -6.29 -5.37 1.78
C ARG A 37 -5.14 -6.36 1.80
N ASP A 38 -4.12 -6.12 1.00
CA ASP A 38 -2.92 -6.94 1.02
C ASP A 38 -1.73 -6.09 0.63
N VAL A 39 -0.57 -6.51 1.07
CA VAL A 39 0.65 -5.75 0.96
C VAL A 39 1.79 -6.66 0.59
N SER A 40 2.68 -6.19 -0.27
CA SER A 40 3.93 -6.87 -0.55
C SER A 40 5.00 -5.80 -0.67
N SER A 41 6.21 -6.19 -0.91
CA SER A 41 7.28 -5.21 -1.03
C SER A 41 7.22 -4.45 -2.34
N HIS A 42 6.41 -4.89 -3.29
CA HIS A 42 6.33 -4.23 -4.59
C HIS A 42 4.99 -3.60 -4.84
N GLY A 43 4.00 -3.90 -4.06
CA GLY A 43 2.69 -3.34 -4.31
C GLY A 43 1.73 -3.51 -3.17
N VAL A 44 0.64 -2.77 -3.25
CA VAL A 44 -0.39 -2.77 -2.24
C VAL A 44 -1.73 -2.71 -2.92
N PHE A 45 -2.68 -3.46 -2.41
CA PHE A 45 -4.06 -3.29 -2.83
C PHE A 45 -4.78 -2.64 -1.67
N MET A 46 -5.43 -1.53 -1.91
CA MET A 46 -6.05 -0.76 -0.84
C MET A 46 -7.44 -0.33 -1.22
N PHE A 47 -8.23 0.04 -0.22
CA PHE A 47 -9.56 0.57 -0.42
C PHE A 47 -9.56 2.05 -0.08
N LEU A 48 -10.04 2.86 -0.99
CA LEU A 48 -10.05 4.30 -0.83
C LEU A 48 -11.42 4.84 -1.15
N ASP A 49 -11.81 5.89 -0.46
CA ASP A 49 -13.05 6.54 -0.76
C ASP A 49 -12.89 7.70 -1.71
N THR A 50 -11.69 8.14 -1.95
CA THR A 50 -11.49 9.31 -2.77
C THR A 50 -11.36 8.91 -4.23
N GLU A 51 -11.74 9.79 -5.10
CA GLU A 51 -11.64 9.54 -6.52
C GLU A 51 -10.20 9.48 -6.92
N ILE A 52 -9.80 8.47 -7.65
CA ILE A 52 -8.42 8.30 -8.05
C ILE A 52 -8.40 7.61 -9.40
N LYS A 53 -7.40 7.87 -10.19
CA LYS A 53 -7.29 7.31 -11.52
C LYS A 53 -6.01 6.55 -11.70
N SER A 54 -6.02 5.59 -12.60
CA SER A 54 -4.80 4.85 -12.90
C SER A 54 -3.76 5.83 -13.42
N GLY A 55 -2.53 5.59 -13.09
CA GLY A 55 -1.43 6.48 -13.45
C GLY A 55 -1.12 7.53 -12.42
N ALA A 56 -1.99 7.73 -11.44
CA ALA A 56 -1.75 8.78 -10.44
C ALA A 56 -0.54 8.42 -9.59
N LEU A 57 0.24 9.44 -9.26
CA LEU A 57 1.39 9.26 -8.39
C LEU A 57 0.99 9.65 -7.00
N ILE A 58 1.27 8.79 -6.04
CA ILE A 58 0.79 9.00 -4.68
C ILE A 58 1.88 8.70 -3.67
N GLU A 59 1.68 9.24 -2.50
CA GLU A 59 2.50 8.92 -1.36
C GLU A 59 1.56 8.47 -0.26
N PHE A 60 1.87 7.37 0.39
CA PHE A 60 1.01 6.92 1.48
C PHE A 60 1.85 6.38 2.63
N VAL A 61 1.30 6.45 3.81
CA VAL A 61 1.97 5.99 5.01
C VAL A 61 1.14 4.87 5.62
N MET A 62 1.80 3.76 5.90
CA MET A 62 1.19 2.64 6.59
C MET A 62 1.82 2.52 7.95
N ILE A 63 1.07 2.05 8.92
CA ILE A 63 1.60 1.80 10.23
C ILE A 63 1.55 0.30 10.47
N LEU A 64 2.73 -0.31 10.62
CA LEU A 64 2.81 -1.73 10.90
C LEU A 64 2.69 -1.93 12.39
N PRO A 65 1.72 -2.71 12.84
CA PRO A 65 1.49 -2.84 14.27
C PRO A 65 2.49 -3.78 14.93
N PRO A 66 2.57 -3.75 16.25
CA PRO A 66 3.53 -4.60 16.95
C PRO A 66 3.36 -6.09 16.67
N GLU A 67 2.16 -6.53 16.35
CA GLU A 67 1.95 -7.93 16.04
C GLU A 67 2.74 -8.36 14.83
N ILE A 68 3.06 -7.43 13.95
CA ILE A 68 3.83 -7.76 12.76
C ILE A 68 5.29 -7.50 12.98
N THR A 69 5.62 -6.39 13.63
CA THR A 69 7.01 -6.03 13.81
C THR A 69 7.66 -6.76 14.97
N LEU A 70 6.85 -7.26 15.88
CA LEU A 70 7.29 -7.91 17.10
C LEU A 70 8.07 -6.95 17.99
N SER A 71 7.75 -5.68 17.84
CA SER A 71 8.42 -4.67 18.61
C SER A 71 7.47 -3.47 18.62
N ASP A 72 7.97 -2.30 18.40
CA ASP A 72 7.16 -1.09 18.36
C ASP A 72 6.50 -0.95 17.02
N PRO A 73 5.42 -0.21 16.93
CA PRO A 73 4.83 0.08 15.63
C PRO A 73 5.83 0.81 14.74
N ILE A 74 5.78 0.52 13.46
CA ILE A 74 6.69 1.12 12.49
C ILE A 74 5.88 1.81 11.42
N ARG A 75 6.22 3.05 11.13
CA ARG A 75 5.62 3.79 10.05
C ARG A 75 6.43 3.62 8.81
N VAL A 76 5.78 3.31 7.72
CA VAL A 76 6.43 3.14 6.42
C VAL A 76 5.82 4.13 5.47
N ARG A 77 6.64 4.98 4.88
CA ARG A 77 6.17 5.93 3.88
C ARG A 77 6.53 5.39 2.52
N CYS A 78 5.55 5.29 1.66
CA CYS A 78 5.73 4.71 0.33
C CYS A 78 5.35 5.71 -0.73
N THR A 79 6.05 5.70 -1.85
CA THR A 79 5.59 6.43 -3.03
C THR A 79 5.34 5.41 -4.10
N GLY A 80 4.34 5.65 -4.90
CA GLY A 80 3.98 4.69 -5.91
C GLY A 80 3.05 5.24 -6.95
N ARG A 81 2.58 4.34 -7.79
CA ARG A 81 1.74 4.72 -8.90
C ARG A 81 0.54 3.80 -8.94
N VAL A 82 -0.61 4.37 -9.17
CA VAL A 82 -1.84 3.61 -9.28
C VAL A 82 -1.83 2.84 -10.58
N LEU A 83 -1.97 1.52 -10.50
CA LEU A 83 -1.99 0.68 -11.67
C LEU A 83 -3.39 0.49 -12.21
N ARG A 84 -4.34 0.32 -11.32
CA ARG A 84 -5.70 0.10 -11.76
C ARG A 84 -6.67 0.40 -10.63
N VAL A 85 -7.86 0.74 -10.99
CA VAL A 85 -8.92 1.07 -10.05
C VAL A 85 -10.09 0.16 -10.33
N ASP A 86 -10.54 -0.57 -9.31
CA ASP A 86 -11.69 -1.45 -9.44
C ASP A 86 -12.82 -0.88 -8.62
N LYS A 87 -13.89 -0.50 -9.25
CA LYS A 87 -15.00 0.07 -8.53
C LYS A 87 -16.08 -0.98 -8.35
N SER A 88 -16.62 -1.05 -7.17
CA SER A 88 -17.75 -1.91 -6.93
C SER A 88 -18.82 -1.08 -6.29
N ASP A 89 -19.92 -1.68 -5.93
CA ASP A 89 -21.01 -0.95 -5.37
C ASP A 89 -20.67 -0.27 -4.08
N GLN A 90 -19.83 -0.86 -3.30
CA GLN A 90 -19.56 -0.35 -2.00
C GLN A 90 -18.18 0.16 -1.77
N GLU A 91 -17.25 -0.30 -2.53
CA GLU A 91 -15.88 0.09 -2.28
C GLU A 91 -15.13 0.29 -3.55
N GLN A 92 -14.10 1.08 -3.49
CA GLN A 92 -13.22 1.28 -4.62
C GLN A 92 -11.88 0.66 -4.25
N GLY A 93 -11.48 -0.34 -4.96
CA GLY A 93 -10.20 -1.00 -4.75
C GLY A 93 -9.17 -0.43 -5.68
N VAL A 94 -7.98 -0.24 -5.19
CA VAL A 94 -6.91 0.40 -5.95
C VAL A 94 -5.65 -0.42 -5.84
N ALA A 95 -5.10 -0.81 -6.97
CA ALA A 95 -3.84 -1.53 -7.01
C ALA A 95 -2.73 -0.53 -7.26
N VAL A 96 -1.74 -0.53 -6.40
CA VAL A 96 -0.66 0.45 -6.43
C VAL A 96 0.68 -0.26 -6.51
N ALA A 97 1.53 0.18 -7.43
CA ALA A 97 2.90 -0.31 -7.49
C ALA A 97 3.75 0.60 -6.62
N ILE A 98 4.58 0.03 -5.78
CA ILE A 98 5.44 0.80 -4.90
C ILE A 98 6.75 1.07 -5.62
N ASP A 99 7.11 2.34 -5.77
CA ASP A 99 8.36 2.70 -6.38
C ASP A 99 9.47 2.76 -5.35
N LYS A 100 9.18 3.27 -4.19
CA LYS A 100 10.16 3.24 -3.13
C LYS A 100 9.49 3.41 -1.80
N TYR A 101 10.16 3.02 -0.74
CA TYR A 101 9.62 3.20 0.59
C TYR A 101 10.74 3.46 1.57
N ASP A 102 10.41 4.09 2.68
CA ASP A 102 11.34 4.31 3.75
C ASP A 102 10.65 4.18 5.06
N PHE A 103 11.39 3.86 6.09
CA PHE A 103 10.84 3.82 7.43
C PHE A 103 10.94 5.21 8.04
N VAL A 104 9.87 5.65 8.64
CA VAL A 104 9.83 6.98 9.22
C VAL A 104 10.17 6.87 10.67
N SER A 105 11.19 7.58 11.07
CA SER A 105 11.63 7.57 12.43
C SER A 105 10.71 8.40 13.26
N GLU A 106 10.37 7.93 14.43
CA GLU A 106 9.56 8.66 15.24
C GLU A 106 10.34 9.28 16.21
N GLU A 107 10.56 10.20 16.45
CA GLU A 107 11.41 10.73 17.39
C GLU A 107 10.96 11.56 18.12
#